data_03649e5faa592f5c50aaed2aa240ed66
#
_entry.id   03649e5faa592f5c50aaed2aa240ed66
#
_cell.length_a   1.000
_cell.length_b   1.000
_cell.length_c   1.000
_cell.angle_alpha   90.00
_cell.angle_beta   90.00
_cell.angle_gamma   90.00
#
_symmetry.space_group_name_H-M   'P 1'
#
loop_
_entity.id
_entity.type
_entity.pdbx_description
1 polymer ?
#
loop_
_entity_poly.entity_id
_entity_poly.type
_entity_poly.pdbx_seq_one_letter_code
_entity_poly.pdbx_strand_id
1 'polypeptide(L)'
;MLLELTLGDQFKISEVQPAGQAMSKLILAALNAGTAGYFWHERPQTSAEYFEKVEDLDNPGMKIQSSGGFDLQRQWLDPAKGSKLTVLEEKYLDNAVKCALMFLQMKEEEAEPIFRPYLTGLTMLGKSDAFFSLDQHTVHAFHVALEQALKHFGDWDGAKETFIPTLHKVYEELIPEEEHRTLMFQHLLKSPQNPEQMQEWAVSAKRLADLYLTMAAHRVWQETRVKAKDAKSSSDKPE
;
A
#
# COMPACT_ATOMS: atom_id res chain seq x y z
N MET A 1 8.09 -6.33 -14.09
CA MET A 1 8.36 -7.04 -12.83
C MET A 1 7.62 -8.36 -12.91
N LEU A 2 8.29 -9.47 -12.69
CA LEU A 2 7.67 -10.79 -12.60
C LEU A 2 7.39 -11.05 -11.12
N LEU A 3 6.18 -11.48 -10.80
CA LEU A 3 5.79 -11.93 -9.48
C LEU A 3 5.59 -13.44 -9.54
N GLU A 4 6.40 -14.18 -8.78
CA GLU A 4 6.25 -15.62 -8.62
C GLU A 4 5.64 -15.90 -7.25
N LEU A 5 4.53 -16.64 -7.24
CA LEU A 5 3.81 -17.03 -6.03
C LEU A 5 3.84 -18.54 -5.93
N THR A 6 4.35 -19.06 -4.82
CA THR A 6 4.24 -20.46 -4.44
C THR A 6 3.09 -20.59 -3.45
N LEU A 7 2.05 -21.32 -3.84
CA LEU A 7 0.91 -21.62 -2.98
C LEU A 7 1.12 -22.99 -2.33
N GLY A 8 0.66 -23.13 -1.07
CA GLY A 8 0.72 -24.42 -0.38
C GLY A 8 -0.27 -25.44 -0.95
N ASP A 9 -0.07 -26.71 -0.62
CA ASP A 9 -0.83 -27.88 -1.13
C ASP A 9 -2.35 -27.82 -0.86
N GLN A 10 -2.77 -26.94 0.06
CA GLN A 10 -4.19 -26.75 0.37
C GLN A 10 -4.98 -25.98 -0.71
N PHE A 11 -4.30 -25.33 -1.65
CA PHE A 11 -4.95 -24.54 -2.68
C PHE A 11 -5.37 -25.41 -3.87
N LYS A 12 -6.67 -25.33 -4.22
CA LYS A 12 -7.18 -25.92 -5.46
C LYS A 12 -6.86 -25.01 -6.64
N ILE A 13 -6.76 -25.58 -7.83
CA ILE A 13 -6.52 -24.83 -9.07
C ILE A 13 -7.54 -23.69 -9.25
N SER A 14 -8.80 -23.89 -8.86
CA SER A 14 -9.83 -22.84 -8.91
C SER A 14 -9.59 -21.65 -7.96
N GLU A 15 -8.74 -21.82 -6.94
CA GLU A 15 -8.42 -20.81 -5.94
C GLU A 15 -7.15 -20.03 -6.28
N VAL A 16 -6.35 -20.53 -7.21
CA VAL A 16 -5.07 -19.91 -7.62
C VAL A 16 -5.28 -18.48 -8.13
N GLN A 17 -6.29 -18.26 -8.97
CA GLN A 17 -6.56 -16.94 -9.52
C GLN A 17 -7.03 -15.92 -8.48
N PRO A 18 -8.02 -16.21 -7.63
CA PRO A 18 -8.38 -15.30 -6.53
C PRO A 18 -7.22 -15.00 -5.58
N ALA A 19 -6.44 -16.02 -5.20
CA ALA A 19 -5.28 -15.85 -4.34
C ALA A 19 -4.20 -14.96 -4.99
N GLY A 20 -3.91 -15.19 -6.26
CA GLY A 20 -2.96 -14.37 -7.01
C GLY A 20 -3.41 -12.91 -7.13
N GLN A 21 -4.70 -12.67 -7.36
CA GLN A 21 -5.27 -11.33 -7.42
C GLN A 21 -5.18 -10.61 -6.07
N ALA A 22 -5.51 -11.30 -4.97
CA ALA A 22 -5.41 -10.75 -3.62
C ALA A 22 -3.95 -10.40 -3.30
N MET A 23 -3.01 -11.29 -3.58
CA MET A 23 -1.59 -11.08 -3.34
C MET A 23 -1.03 -9.94 -4.20
N SER A 24 -1.41 -9.84 -5.46
CA SER A 24 -0.99 -8.75 -6.35
C SER A 24 -1.42 -7.38 -5.83
N LYS A 25 -2.66 -7.27 -5.34
CA LYS A 25 -3.18 -6.04 -4.73
C LYS A 25 -2.41 -5.69 -3.46
N LEU A 26 -2.13 -6.67 -2.62
CA LEU A 26 -1.37 -6.50 -1.39
C LEU A 26 0.05 -6.00 -1.69
N ILE A 27 0.75 -6.64 -2.63
CA ILE A 27 2.11 -6.23 -3.03
C ILE A 27 2.10 -4.84 -3.66
N LEU A 28 1.09 -4.52 -4.48
CA LEU A 28 0.94 -3.19 -5.06
C LEU A 28 0.78 -2.12 -3.96
N ALA A 29 -0.09 -2.36 -2.98
CA ALA A 29 -0.27 -1.44 -1.85
C ALA A 29 1.01 -1.31 -1.03
N ALA A 30 1.68 -2.41 -0.73
CA ALA A 30 2.93 -2.42 0.04
C ALA A 30 4.06 -1.67 -0.66
N LEU A 31 4.22 -1.86 -1.97
CA LEU A 31 5.18 -1.11 -2.78
C LEU A 31 4.88 0.39 -2.77
N ASN A 32 3.62 0.77 -2.93
CA ASN A 32 3.23 2.19 -2.91
C ASN A 32 3.50 2.82 -1.55
N ALA A 33 3.06 2.19 -0.47
CA ALA A 33 3.24 2.70 0.88
C ALA A 33 4.72 2.75 1.27
N GLY A 34 5.44 1.63 1.15
CA GLY A 34 6.81 1.52 1.65
C GLY A 34 7.84 2.31 0.86
N THR A 35 7.58 2.61 -0.41
CA THR A 35 8.51 3.38 -1.25
C THR A 35 8.11 4.84 -1.42
N ALA A 36 6.94 5.24 -0.92
CA ALA A 36 6.27 6.51 -1.21
C ALA A 36 6.19 6.79 -2.73
N GLY A 37 6.33 5.74 -3.53
CA GLY A 37 6.26 5.76 -4.98
C GLY A 37 4.81 5.71 -5.48
N TYR A 38 4.68 5.70 -6.79
CA TYR A 38 3.40 5.43 -7.41
C TYR A 38 3.55 4.26 -8.38
N PHE A 39 2.92 3.15 -8.03
CA PHE A 39 2.83 1.95 -8.83
C PHE A 39 1.36 1.68 -9.11
N TRP A 40 1.04 1.53 -10.38
CA TRP A 40 -0.32 1.29 -10.82
C TRP A 40 -0.31 0.22 -11.91
N HIS A 41 -1.36 -0.57 -11.99
CA HIS A 41 -1.53 -1.53 -13.08
C HIS A 41 -2.91 -1.33 -13.70
N GLU A 42 -2.99 -1.43 -15.00
CA GLU A 42 -4.27 -1.56 -15.67
C GLU A 42 -4.94 -2.88 -15.29
N ARG A 43 -6.21 -2.80 -14.92
CA ARG A 43 -6.97 -4.01 -14.68
C ARG A 43 -7.22 -4.67 -16.03
N PRO A 44 -6.77 -5.92 -16.29
CA PRO A 44 -7.06 -6.63 -17.50
C PRO A 44 -8.59 -6.74 -17.67
N GLN A 45 -9.03 -6.73 -18.90
CA GLN A 45 -10.46 -6.79 -19.22
C GLN A 45 -11.06 -8.15 -18.89
N THR A 46 -10.24 -9.21 -18.84
CA THR A 46 -10.68 -10.56 -18.52
C THR A 46 -9.86 -11.15 -17.37
N SER A 47 -10.50 -11.99 -16.56
CA SER A 47 -9.86 -12.65 -15.43
C SER A 47 -8.72 -13.60 -15.81
N ALA A 48 -8.66 -14.02 -17.06
CA ALA A 48 -7.62 -14.91 -17.59
C ALA A 48 -6.25 -14.22 -17.78
N GLU A 49 -6.22 -12.90 -17.78
CA GLU A 49 -5.03 -12.10 -18.09
C GLU A 49 -4.09 -11.86 -16.90
N TYR A 50 -4.43 -12.38 -15.71
CA TYR A 50 -3.64 -12.13 -14.48
C TYR A 50 -2.43 -13.04 -14.32
N PHE A 51 -2.34 -14.15 -15.05
CA PHE A 51 -1.28 -15.13 -14.88
C PHE A 51 -0.58 -15.42 -16.20
N GLU A 52 0.71 -15.26 -16.22
CA GLU A 52 1.55 -15.65 -17.35
C GLU A 52 1.73 -17.17 -17.39
N LYS A 53 1.81 -17.78 -16.21
CA LYS A 53 2.06 -19.20 -16.06
C LYS A 53 1.60 -19.69 -14.69
N VAL A 54 0.87 -20.78 -14.67
CA VAL A 54 0.59 -21.58 -13.48
C VAL A 54 1.22 -22.93 -13.68
N GLU A 55 2.04 -23.39 -12.75
CA GLU A 55 2.71 -24.67 -12.75
C GLU A 55 2.31 -25.46 -11.52
N ASP A 56 1.88 -26.70 -11.72
CA ASP A 56 1.64 -27.65 -10.64
C ASP A 56 3.00 -28.21 -10.21
N LEU A 57 3.40 -27.93 -8.96
CA LEU A 57 4.69 -28.35 -8.44
C LEU A 57 4.73 -29.85 -8.14
N ASP A 58 3.59 -30.46 -7.84
CA ASP A 58 3.48 -31.91 -7.61
C ASP A 58 3.46 -32.71 -8.90
N ASN A 59 3.08 -32.08 -10.02
CA ASN A 59 3.06 -32.65 -11.36
C ASN A 59 3.88 -31.79 -12.33
N PRO A 60 5.20 -31.78 -12.24
CA PRO A 60 6.05 -30.98 -13.11
C PRO A 60 5.84 -31.33 -14.59
N GLY A 61 5.20 -30.50 -15.33
CA GLY A 61 4.80 -30.73 -16.74
C GLY A 61 3.37 -30.37 -17.02
N MET A 62 2.51 -30.31 -16.03
CA MET A 62 1.17 -29.76 -16.15
C MET A 62 1.25 -28.23 -16.03
N LYS A 63 1.26 -27.56 -17.18
CA LYS A 63 1.34 -26.10 -17.28
C LYS A 63 0.00 -25.56 -17.74
N ILE A 64 -0.63 -24.75 -16.88
CA ILE A 64 -1.77 -23.94 -17.30
C ILE A 64 -1.19 -22.61 -17.78
N GLN A 65 -1.16 -22.39 -19.07
CA GLN A 65 -0.73 -21.14 -19.67
C GLN A 65 -1.93 -20.19 -19.74
N SER A 66 -1.87 -19.07 -19.04
CA SER A 66 -2.72 -17.94 -19.31
C SER A 66 -1.90 -16.83 -19.96
N SER A 67 -2.39 -16.30 -21.06
CA SER A 67 -1.76 -15.20 -21.78
C SER A 67 -2.22 -13.88 -21.19
N GLY A 68 -1.51 -13.37 -20.20
CA GLY A 68 -1.78 -12.05 -19.63
C GLY A 68 -0.59 -11.55 -18.86
N GLY A 69 -0.14 -10.37 -19.19
CA GLY A 69 0.96 -9.69 -18.51
C GLY A 69 0.44 -8.62 -17.53
N PHE A 70 1.16 -8.40 -16.46
CA PHE A 70 1.00 -7.20 -15.65
C PHE A 70 1.83 -6.06 -16.23
N ASP A 71 1.17 -4.99 -16.67
CA ASP A 71 1.85 -3.72 -16.89
C ASP A 71 1.83 -2.89 -15.61
N LEU A 72 2.94 -2.92 -14.88
CA LEU A 72 3.18 -1.97 -13.79
C LEU A 72 3.66 -0.66 -14.39
N GLN A 73 2.74 0.25 -14.61
CA GLN A 73 3.11 1.59 -15.04
C GLN A 73 3.50 2.45 -13.84
N ARG A 74 4.69 3.03 -13.93
CA ARG A 74 5.17 4.04 -12.99
C ARG A 74 4.92 5.42 -13.59
N GLN A 75 3.86 6.10 -13.19
CA GLN A 75 3.47 7.39 -13.76
C GLN A 75 4.23 8.62 -13.22
N TRP A 76 5.12 8.44 -12.24
CA TRP A 76 5.88 9.55 -11.66
C TRP A 76 7.14 9.92 -12.41
N LEU A 77 7.39 9.31 -13.52
CA LEU A 77 8.50 9.67 -14.37
C LEU A 77 8.03 10.82 -15.27
N ASP A 78 8.69 11.93 -15.15
CA ASP A 78 8.51 13.07 -16.06
C ASP A 78 8.42 12.53 -17.50
N PRO A 79 7.26 12.62 -18.15
CA PRO A 79 7.08 12.07 -19.48
C PRO A 79 8.03 12.70 -20.51
N ALA A 80 8.59 13.88 -20.23
CA ALA A 80 9.58 14.56 -21.07
C ALA A 80 10.99 13.94 -20.99
N LYS A 81 11.29 13.14 -19.96
CA LYS A 81 12.66 12.60 -19.75
C LYS A 81 12.83 11.14 -20.11
N GLY A 82 11.81 10.50 -20.60
CA GLY A 82 11.82 9.05 -20.88
C GLY A 82 11.93 8.21 -19.61
N SER A 83 11.34 7.05 -19.60
CA SER A 83 11.35 6.13 -18.47
C SER A 83 12.75 5.54 -18.26
N LYS A 84 13.59 6.21 -17.47
CA LYS A 84 14.74 5.51 -16.88
C LYS A 84 14.21 4.57 -15.82
N LEU A 85 14.59 3.29 -15.88
CA LEU A 85 14.41 2.33 -14.79
C LEU A 85 14.98 2.99 -13.52
N THR A 86 14.10 3.33 -12.59
CA THR A 86 14.55 3.82 -11.30
C THR A 86 14.85 2.59 -10.46
N VAL A 87 16.10 2.42 -10.11
CA VAL A 87 16.51 1.43 -9.11
C VAL A 87 15.96 1.91 -7.77
N LEU A 88 15.13 1.09 -7.14
CA LEU A 88 14.69 1.34 -5.77
C LEU A 88 15.86 1.06 -4.83
N GLU A 89 16.14 1.99 -3.92
CA GLU A 89 17.11 1.76 -2.86
C GLU A 89 16.61 0.66 -1.93
N GLU A 90 17.54 -0.15 -1.40
CA GLU A 90 17.23 -1.29 -0.52
C GLU A 90 16.33 -0.91 0.66
N LYS A 91 16.56 0.26 1.26
CA LYS A 91 15.73 0.78 2.37
C LYS A 91 14.25 0.91 2.03
N TYR A 92 13.92 1.29 0.79
CA TYR A 92 12.54 1.42 0.34
C TYR A 92 11.90 0.05 0.08
N LEU A 93 12.68 -0.90 -0.43
CA LEU A 93 12.23 -2.28 -0.56
C LEU A 93 11.99 -2.93 0.81
N ASP A 94 12.88 -2.69 1.78
CA ASP A 94 12.71 -3.15 3.17
C ASP A 94 11.42 -2.60 3.79
N ASN A 95 11.11 -1.32 3.58
CA ASN A 95 9.84 -0.73 4.00
C ASN A 95 8.64 -1.40 3.32
N ALA A 96 8.72 -1.66 2.01
CA ALA A 96 7.65 -2.33 1.29
C ALA A 96 7.41 -3.76 1.80
N VAL A 97 8.48 -4.50 2.11
CA VAL A 97 8.39 -5.83 2.73
C VAL A 97 7.71 -5.76 4.10
N LYS A 98 8.08 -4.78 4.94
CA LYS A 98 7.42 -4.59 6.24
C LYS A 98 5.95 -4.26 6.10
N CYS A 99 5.57 -3.40 5.13
CA CYS A 99 4.17 -3.12 4.82
C CYS A 99 3.41 -4.37 4.37
N ALA A 100 4.02 -5.19 3.49
CA ALA A 100 3.42 -6.44 3.06
C ALA A 100 3.19 -7.41 4.23
N LEU A 101 4.20 -7.58 5.09
CA LEU A 101 4.10 -8.43 6.28
C LEU A 101 3.05 -7.93 7.27
N MET A 102 2.94 -6.62 7.48
CA MET A 102 1.91 -6.03 8.30
C MET A 102 0.51 -6.39 7.76
N PHE A 103 0.26 -6.18 6.47
CA PHE A 103 -1.03 -6.51 5.86
C PHE A 103 -1.35 -8.00 5.90
N LEU A 104 -0.35 -8.87 5.74
CA LEU A 104 -0.53 -10.33 5.84
C LEU A 104 -0.86 -10.81 7.26
N GLN A 105 -0.46 -10.07 8.29
CA GLN A 105 -0.74 -10.40 9.69
C GLN A 105 -2.12 -9.91 10.15
N MET A 106 -2.72 -8.98 9.42
CA MET A 106 -4.06 -8.46 9.73
C MET A 106 -5.12 -9.47 9.27
N LYS A 107 -6.20 -9.58 10.02
CA LYS A 107 -7.38 -10.28 9.55
C LYS A 107 -8.04 -9.50 8.41
N GLU A 108 -8.73 -10.20 7.52
CA GLU A 108 -9.38 -9.57 6.37
C GLU A 108 -10.33 -8.44 6.78
N GLU A 109 -11.15 -8.66 7.83
CA GLU A 109 -12.08 -7.68 8.38
C GLU A 109 -11.41 -6.41 8.94
N GLU A 110 -10.16 -6.51 9.36
CA GLU A 110 -9.35 -5.40 9.86
C GLU A 110 -8.60 -4.67 8.73
N ALA A 111 -8.11 -5.45 7.77
CA ALA A 111 -7.32 -4.94 6.66
C ALA A 111 -8.19 -4.27 5.59
N GLU A 112 -9.37 -4.81 5.29
CA GLU A 112 -10.23 -4.32 4.21
C GLU A 112 -10.63 -2.84 4.34
N PRO A 113 -11.03 -2.33 5.53
CA PRO A 113 -11.35 -0.91 5.70
C PRO A 113 -10.19 0.04 5.40
N ILE A 114 -8.96 -0.41 5.55
CA ILE A 114 -7.74 0.36 5.22
C ILE A 114 -7.37 0.16 3.75
N PHE A 115 -7.34 -1.08 3.33
CA PHE A 115 -6.78 -1.54 2.07
C PHE A 115 -7.63 -1.15 0.86
N ARG A 116 -8.97 -1.32 0.96
CA ARG A 116 -9.88 -0.99 -0.13
C ARG A 116 -9.85 0.50 -0.50
N PRO A 117 -10.03 1.45 0.42
CA PRO A 117 -9.94 2.87 0.05
C PRO A 117 -8.54 3.26 -0.41
N TYR A 118 -7.46 2.69 0.15
CA TYR A 118 -6.11 2.95 -0.32
C TYR A 118 -5.91 2.54 -1.79
N LEU A 119 -6.30 1.32 -2.17
CA LEU A 119 -6.26 0.86 -3.56
C LEU A 119 -7.19 1.65 -4.48
N THR A 120 -8.35 2.07 -3.97
CA THR A 120 -9.27 2.93 -4.70
C THR A 120 -8.60 4.27 -5.01
N GLY A 121 -7.95 4.89 -4.03
CA GLY A 121 -7.18 6.11 -4.20
C GLY A 121 -6.07 5.96 -5.25
N LEU A 122 -5.31 4.87 -5.21
CA LEU A 122 -4.27 4.57 -6.21
C LEU A 122 -4.86 4.45 -7.63
N THR A 123 -5.99 3.75 -7.76
CA THR A 123 -6.65 3.57 -9.04
C THR A 123 -7.17 4.89 -9.61
N MET A 124 -7.78 5.73 -8.76
CA MET A 124 -8.29 7.03 -9.16
C MET A 124 -7.16 7.99 -9.54
N LEU A 125 -6.08 8.00 -8.76
CA LEU A 125 -4.89 8.81 -9.05
C LEU A 125 -4.30 8.46 -10.42
N GLY A 126 -4.26 7.17 -10.78
CA GLY A 126 -3.75 6.72 -12.08
C GLY A 126 -4.68 7.00 -13.25
N LYS A 127 -5.95 7.24 -13.00
CA LYS A 127 -6.96 7.52 -14.05
C LYS A 127 -7.32 9.00 -14.18
N SER A 128 -6.85 9.84 -13.27
CA SER A 128 -7.06 11.27 -13.34
C SER A 128 -6.19 11.89 -14.44
N ASP A 129 -6.82 12.66 -15.32
CA ASP A 129 -6.12 13.38 -16.38
C ASP A 129 -6.73 14.78 -16.56
N ALA A 130 -6.24 15.54 -17.54
CA ALA A 130 -6.67 16.90 -17.80
C ALA A 130 -8.14 17.03 -18.23
N PHE A 131 -8.76 15.96 -18.72
CA PHE A 131 -10.14 15.94 -19.21
C PHE A 131 -11.10 15.34 -18.18
N PHE A 132 -10.59 14.45 -17.33
CA PHE A 132 -11.40 13.74 -16.36
C PHE A 132 -10.66 13.65 -15.01
N SER A 133 -10.95 14.62 -14.15
CA SER A 133 -10.33 14.69 -12.84
C SER A 133 -11.09 13.84 -11.81
N LEU A 134 -10.36 12.94 -11.16
CA LEU A 134 -10.80 12.15 -10.02
C LEU A 134 -10.13 12.61 -8.71
N ASP A 135 -9.40 13.72 -8.74
CA ASP A 135 -8.52 14.13 -7.66
C ASP A 135 -9.22 14.33 -6.33
N GLN A 136 -10.43 14.90 -6.32
CA GLN A 136 -11.24 15.04 -5.10
C GLN A 136 -11.60 13.69 -4.49
N HIS A 137 -11.98 12.72 -5.30
CA HIS A 137 -12.30 11.37 -4.85
C HIS A 137 -11.04 10.63 -4.39
N THR A 138 -9.91 10.90 -5.04
CA THR A 138 -8.59 10.38 -4.67
C THR A 138 -8.18 10.88 -3.28
N VAL A 139 -8.28 12.18 -3.03
CA VAL A 139 -8.04 12.78 -1.71
C VAL A 139 -8.92 12.10 -0.65
N HIS A 140 -10.22 12.00 -0.91
CA HIS A 140 -11.15 11.37 0.03
C HIS A 140 -10.79 9.91 0.31
N ALA A 141 -10.46 9.13 -0.72
CA ALA A 141 -10.12 7.73 -0.58
C ALA A 141 -8.87 7.53 0.30
N PHE A 142 -7.81 8.32 0.11
CA PHE A 142 -6.62 8.26 0.96
C PHE A 142 -6.87 8.74 2.39
N HIS A 143 -7.77 9.73 2.58
CA HIS A 143 -8.18 10.15 3.92
C HIS A 143 -8.90 9.04 4.67
N VAL A 144 -9.85 8.38 4.01
CA VAL A 144 -10.56 7.23 4.62
C VAL A 144 -9.57 6.13 5.00
N ALA A 145 -8.63 5.81 4.13
CA ALA A 145 -7.60 4.81 4.44
C ALA A 145 -6.76 5.21 5.66
N LEU A 146 -6.35 6.47 5.74
CA LEU A 146 -5.57 7.01 6.86
C LEU A 146 -6.38 6.99 8.16
N GLU A 147 -7.63 7.45 8.15
CA GLU A 147 -8.52 7.43 9.31
C GLU A 147 -8.71 6.00 9.86
N GLN A 148 -8.97 5.05 8.97
CA GLN A 148 -9.14 3.65 9.37
C GLN A 148 -7.84 3.05 9.93
N ALA A 149 -6.70 3.38 9.31
CA ALA A 149 -5.41 2.93 9.81
C ALA A 149 -5.10 3.53 11.20
N LEU A 150 -5.31 4.83 11.41
CA LEU A 150 -5.11 5.49 12.70
C LEU A 150 -5.97 4.87 13.81
N LYS A 151 -7.24 4.53 13.51
CA LYS A 151 -8.13 3.84 14.44
C LYS A 151 -7.65 2.42 14.74
N HIS A 152 -7.32 1.66 13.71
CA HIS A 152 -6.90 0.26 13.86
C HIS A 152 -5.64 0.14 14.72
N PHE A 153 -4.66 1.01 14.50
CA PHE A 153 -3.40 1.01 15.27
C PHE A 153 -3.48 1.77 16.60
N GLY A 154 -4.66 2.29 16.97
CA GLY A 154 -4.92 2.90 18.28
C GLY A 154 -4.35 4.30 18.47
N ASP A 155 -3.89 4.96 17.40
CA ASP A 155 -3.37 6.31 17.47
C ASP A 155 -4.48 7.37 17.53
N TRP A 156 -5.72 7.02 17.14
CA TRP A 156 -6.87 7.92 17.11
C TRP A 156 -8.14 7.24 17.61
N ASP A 157 -8.91 7.97 18.43
CA ASP A 157 -10.17 7.52 19.01
C ASP A 157 -11.39 7.62 18.09
N GLY A 158 -11.23 8.27 16.94
CA GLY A 158 -12.29 8.48 15.95
C GLY A 158 -13.08 9.77 16.13
N ALA A 159 -12.79 10.60 17.11
CA ALA A 159 -13.45 11.88 17.30
C ALA A 159 -12.89 12.92 16.31
N LYS A 160 -13.78 13.62 15.60
CA LYS A 160 -13.37 14.58 14.55
C LYS A 160 -12.51 15.71 15.08
N GLU A 161 -12.78 16.14 16.29
CA GLU A 161 -12.10 17.26 16.97
C GLU A 161 -10.63 16.93 17.28
N THR A 162 -10.32 15.66 17.49
CA THR A 162 -8.97 15.18 17.82
C THR A 162 -8.16 14.78 16.59
N PHE A 163 -8.76 14.73 15.40
CA PHE A 163 -8.09 14.21 14.19
C PHE A 163 -6.82 14.99 13.83
N ILE A 164 -6.93 16.30 13.65
CA ILE A 164 -5.78 17.17 13.30
C ILE A 164 -4.72 17.20 14.41
N PRO A 165 -5.06 17.37 15.70
CA PRO A 165 -4.11 17.23 16.79
C PRO A 165 -3.38 15.87 16.80
N THR A 166 -4.10 14.78 16.53
CA THR A 166 -3.51 13.44 16.41
C THR A 166 -2.49 13.38 15.29
N LEU A 167 -2.81 13.89 14.08
CA LEU A 167 -1.85 13.94 12.98
C LEU A 167 -0.59 14.72 13.36
N HIS A 168 -0.72 15.88 13.97
CA HIS A 168 0.45 16.65 14.42
C HIS A 168 1.34 15.85 15.37
N LYS A 169 0.77 15.11 16.31
CA LYS A 169 1.48 14.26 17.26
C LYS A 169 2.15 13.06 16.55
N VAL A 170 1.41 12.36 15.70
CA VAL A 170 1.88 11.15 15.03
C VAL A 170 3.05 11.43 14.08
N TYR A 171 3.02 12.57 13.39
CA TYR A 171 4.07 12.93 12.44
C TYR A 171 5.20 13.79 13.01
N GLU A 172 5.17 14.11 14.33
CA GLU A 172 6.17 14.98 14.96
C GLU A 172 7.58 14.41 14.88
N GLU A 173 7.74 13.10 15.07
CA GLU A 173 9.06 12.45 14.98
C GLU A 173 9.63 12.44 13.57
N LEU A 174 8.79 12.35 12.53
CA LEU A 174 9.21 12.32 11.13
C LEU A 174 9.42 13.72 10.56
N ILE A 175 8.62 14.68 11.00
CA ILE A 175 8.60 16.05 10.51
C ILE A 175 8.56 16.96 11.75
N PRO A 176 9.72 17.27 12.35
CA PRO A 176 9.80 18.06 13.57
C PRO A 176 9.21 19.46 13.43
N GLU A 177 9.34 20.08 12.26
CA GLU A 177 8.88 21.44 12.01
C GLU A 177 7.36 21.48 11.84
N GLU A 178 6.68 22.22 12.73
CA GLU A 178 5.21 22.34 12.73
C GLU A 178 4.68 22.97 11.43
N GLU A 179 5.41 23.93 10.87
CA GLU A 179 5.05 24.55 9.58
C GLU A 179 4.99 23.53 8.46
N HIS A 180 5.97 22.62 8.38
CA HIS A 180 5.99 21.57 7.37
C HIS A 180 4.84 20.58 7.56
N ARG A 181 4.52 20.20 8.80
CA ARG A 181 3.32 19.37 9.09
C ARG A 181 2.04 20.08 8.66
N THR A 182 1.92 21.38 8.99
CA THR A 182 0.75 22.17 8.61
C THR A 182 0.58 22.24 7.08
N LEU A 183 1.68 22.39 6.34
CA LEU A 183 1.65 22.36 4.88
C LEU A 183 1.19 21.00 4.33
N MET A 184 1.65 19.90 4.93
CA MET A 184 1.20 18.55 4.54
C MET A 184 -0.29 18.34 4.78
N PHE A 185 -0.87 18.99 5.80
CA PHE A 185 -2.28 18.82 6.16
C PHE A 185 -3.22 19.84 5.51
N GLN A 186 -2.72 20.73 4.64
CA GLN A 186 -3.55 21.78 4.02
C GLN A 186 -4.80 21.25 3.34
N HIS A 187 -4.70 20.11 2.68
CA HIS A 187 -5.82 19.46 1.99
C HIS A 187 -6.91 18.93 2.93
N LEU A 188 -6.62 18.85 4.25
CA LEU A 188 -7.60 18.54 5.29
C LEU A 188 -8.30 19.79 5.85
N LEU A 189 -7.64 20.95 5.73
CA LEU A 189 -8.02 22.18 6.44
C LEU A 189 -8.64 23.24 5.51
N LYS A 190 -8.39 23.15 4.22
CA LYS A 190 -8.76 24.19 3.24
C LYS A 190 -9.52 23.58 2.07
N SER A 191 -10.24 24.44 1.36
CA SER A 191 -10.79 24.09 0.04
C SER A 191 -9.79 24.45 -1.06
N PRO A 192 -9.66 23.66 -2.12
CA PRO A 192 -8.76 23.95 -3.22
C PRO A 192 -9.20 25.20 -3.98
N GLN A 193 -8.25 25.97 -4.44
CA GLN A 193 -8.52 27.21 -5.18
C GLN A 193 -8.62 26.98 -6.70
N ASN A 194 -8.00 25.89 -7.18
CA ASN A 194 -7.98 25.55 -8.62
C ASN A 194 -7.73 24.05 -8.80
N PRO A 195 -7.91 23.50 -10.02
CA PRO A 195 -7.68 22.08 -10.31
C PRO A 195 -6.25 21.61 -10.08
N GLU A 196 -5.26 22.43 -10.36
CA GLU A 196 -3.82 22.09 -10.15
C GLU A 196 -3.54 21.83 -8.66
N GLN A 197 -4.05 22.70 -7.79
CA GLN A 197 -3.93 22.51 -6.35
C GLN A 197 -4.66 21.23 -5.87
N MET A 198 -5.80 20.89 -6.48
CA MET A 198 -6.48 19.65 -6.16
C MET A 198 -5.63 18.43 -6.53
N GLN A 199 -4.94 18.45 -7.67
CA GLN A 199 -4.01 17.39 -8.07
C GLN A 199 -2.82 17.28 -7.10
N GLU A 200 -2.22 18.39 -6.69
CA GLU A 200 -1.17 18.41 -5.66
C GLU A 200 -1.66 17.82 -4.33
N TRP A 201 -2.91 18.10 -3.97
CA TRP A 201 -3.51 17.57 -2.76
C TRP A 201 -3.79 16.08 -2.83
N ALA A 202 -4.16 15.55 -4.01
CA ALA A 202 -4.29 14.11 -4.20
C ALA A 202 -2.97 13.38 -3.95
N VAL A 203 -1.87 13.95 -4.45
CA VAL A 203 -0.52 13.45 -4.18
C VAL A 203 -0.13 13.57 -2.71
N SER A 204 -0.46 14.70 -2.08
CA SER A 204 -0.17 14.95 -0.67
C SER A 204 -0.94 14.01 0.25
N ALA A 205 -2.22 13.76 -0.03
CA ALA A 205 -3.05 12.81 0.71
C ALA A 205 -2.50 11.39 0.61
N LYS A 206 -2.05 10.96 -0.60
CA LYS A 206 -1.36 9.69 -0.77
C LYS A 206 -0.10 9.62 0.10
N ARG A 207 0.77 10.62 0.00
CA ARG A 207 2.03 10.66 0.74
C ARG A 207 1.79 10.57 2.25
N LEU A 208 0.75 11.25 2.75
CA LEU A 208 0.37 11.20 4.15
C LEU A 208 -0.01 9.77 4.56
N ALA A 209 -0.87 9.11 3.79
CA ALA A 209 -1.26 7.73 4.04
C ALA A 209 -0.06 6.77 3.96
N ASP A 210 0.82 6.92 2.96
CA ASP A 210 2.02 6.09 2.78
C ASP A 210 2.95 6.18 3.99
N LEU A 211 3.23 7.39 4.46
CA LEU A 211 4.08 7.61 5.63
C LEU A 211 3.51 6.94 6.88
N TYR A 212 2.21 7.10 7.13
CA TYR A 212 1.58 6.46 8.27
C TYR A 212 1.63 4.93 8.19
N LEU A 213 1.27 4.35 7.06
CA LEU A 213 1.32 2.89 6.86
C LEU A 213 2.74 2.34 7.05
N THR A 214 3.76 3.07 6.57
CA THR A 214 5.16 2.71 6.77
C THR A 214 5.56 2.76 8.25
N MET A 215 5.15 3.79 8.99
CA MET A 215 5.38 3.87 10.43
C MET A 215 4.71 2.73 11.19
N ALA A 216 3.44 2.46 10.90
CA ALA A 216 2.70 1.36 11.49
C ALA A 216 3.38 0.00 11.21
N ALA A 217 3.83 -0.21 9.97
CA ALA A 217 4.56 -1.41 9.59
C ALA A 217 5.87 -1.59 10.35
N HIS A 218 6.62 -0.51 10.59
CA HIS A 218 7.82 -0.55 11.43
C HIS A 218 7.52 -0.92 12.88
N ARG A 219 6.45 -0.38 13.47
CA ARG A 219 6.00 -0.72 14.83
C ARG A 219 5.64 -2.20 14.93
N VAL A 220 4.79 -2.69 14.04
CA VAL A 220 4.39 -4.11 13.99
C VAL A 220 5.59 -5.03 13.82
N TRP A 221 6.53 -4.68 12.96
CA TRP A 221 7.77 -5.43 12.76
C TRP A 221 8.62 -5.50 14.03
N GLN A 222 8.79 -4.39 14.75
CA GLN A 222 9.55 -4.36 15.99
C GLN A 222 8.90 -5.24 17.07
N GLU A 223 7.58 -5.15 17.26
CA GLU A 223 6.83 -5.98 18.21
C GLU A 223 6.97 -7.48 17.90
N THR A 224 6.87 -7.84 16.63
CA THR A 224 7.03 -9.23 16.19
C THR A 224 8.42 -9.77 16.52
N ARG A 225 9.48 -8.96 16.34
CA ARG A 225 10.85 -9.34 16.68
C ARG A 225 11.08 -9.50 18.18
N VAL A 226 10.47 -8.66 19.00
CA VAL A 226 10.54 -8.77 20.46
C VAL A 226 9.89 -10.07 20.91
N LYS A 227 8.66 -10.33 20.48
CA LYS A 227 7.93 -11.58 20.80
C LYS A 227 8.71 -12.84 20.37
N ALA A 228 9.36 -12.82 19.20
CA ALA A 228 10.17 -13.94 18.73
C ALA A 228 11.44 -14.17 19.57
N LYS A 229 12.06 -13.11 20.12
CA LYS A 229 13.21 -13.25 21.03
C LYS A 229 12.80 -13.81 22.38
N ASP A 230 11.69 -13.34 22.92
CA ASP A 230 11.17 -13.79 24.23
C ASP A 230 10.77 -15.28 24.18
N ALA A 231 10.14 -15.70 23.08
CA ALA A 231 9.79 -17.10 22.85
C ALA A 231 11.04 -18.01 22.80
N LYS A 232 12.15 -17.57 22.17
CA LYS A 232 13.41 -18.33 22.16
C LYS A 232 14.06 -18.40 23.52
N SER A 233 14.05 -17.32 24.29
CA SER A 233 14.66 -17.30 25.62
C SER A 233 13.91 -18.16 26.64
N SER A 234 12.61 -18.41 26.43
CA SER A 234 11.80 -19.29 27.30
C SER A 234 11.97 -20.78 26.95
N SER A 235 12.36 -21.12 25.71
CA SER A 235 12.61 -22.50 25.30
C SER A 235 14.00 -23.01 25.67
N ASP A 236 14.95 -22.12 25.96
CA ASP A 236 16.33 -22.46 26.33
C ASP A 236 16.58 -22.57 27.86
N LYS A 237 15.50 -22.57 28.70
CA LYS A 237 15.65 -22.87 30.13
C LYS A 237 15.67 -24.40 30.32
N PRO A 238 16.80 -25.02 30.71
CA PRO A 238 16.84 -26.43 31.07
C PRO A 238 15.98 -26.65 32.33
N GLU A 239 15.21 -27.74 32.32
CA GLU A 239 14.53 -28.29 33.51
C GLU A 239 15.50 -28.69 34.60
#